data_2b1077baadc8ba95004be872e8cdfc40
#
_entry.id   2b1077baadc8ba95004be872e8cdfc40
#
_cell.length_a   1.000
_cell.length_b   1.000
_cell.length_c   1.000
_cell.angle_alpha   90.00
_cell.angle_beta   90.00
_cell.angle_gamma   90.00
#
_symmetry.space_group_name_H-M   'P 1'
#
loop_
_entity.id
_entity.type
_entity.pdbx_description
1 polymer ?
#
loop_
_entity_poly.entity_id
_entity_poly.type
_entity_poly.pdbx_seq_one_letter_code
_entity_poly.pdbx_strand_id
1 'polypeptide(L)'
;GSEMCIRDSRKLGLDAALERVIAIVVQPGVEFDHTQIIHYQPQEAKALSAWIESTPMVYEAHSTDYQTRQAYRALVRDHFAILKVGPALTFALREAIFALAQMENELIAPESRSRVMEVIDEVMLNEPGYWKKYYRPTWSQAMVDIHFSLSDRIRYYWPHPRIRQSVEKLIANLTDAKLPLGLISQYMPVQFERLSLNELNAEPHALILDKIQDVLRAYRYGCSSETA
;
A
#
# COMPACT_ATOMS: atom_id res chain seq x y z
N GLY A 1 9.57 -14.44 -23.34
CA GLY A 1 9.01 -13.09 -23.50
C GLY A 1 10.08 -12.06 -23.82
N SER A 2 11.08 -11.85 -22.98
CA SER A 2 12.09 -10.78 -23.12
C SER A 2 12.97 -10.95 -24.38
N GLU A 3 13.43 -12.15 -24.70
CA GLU A 3 14.22 -12.42 -25.90
C GLU A 3 13.44 -12.11 -27.20
N MET A 4 12.15 -12.35 -27.18
CA MET A 4 11.26 -12.06 -28.32
C MET A 4 11.14 -10.55 -28.53
N CYS A 5 10.98 -9.78 -27.46
CA CYS A 5 10.92 -8.32 -27.53
C CYS A 5 12.25 -7.72 -28.03
N ILE A 6 13.40 -8.20 -27.53
CA ILE A 6 14.73 -7.76 -27.98
C ILE A 6 14.93 -8.05 -29.48
N ARG A 7 14.60 -9.27 -29.93
CA ARG A 7 14.70 -9.67 -31.32
C ARG A 7 13.82 -8.84 -32.25
N ASP A 8 12.59 -8.59 -31.85
CA ASP A 8 11.64 -7.84 -32.66
C ASP A 8 11.97 -6.34 -32.67
N SER A 9 12.49 -5.78 -31.60
CA SER A 9 13.00 -4.40 -31.58
C SER A 9 14.18 -4.23 -32.54
N ARG A 10 15.12 -5.17 -32.57
CA ARG A 10 16.25 -5.15 -33.53
C ARG A 10 15.76 -5.25 -34.99
N LYS A 11 14.79 -6.12 -35.29
CA LYS A 11 14.19 -6.23 -36.61
C LYS A 11 13.51 -4.94 -37.09
N LEU A 12 13.02 -4.13 -36.15
CA LEU A 12 12.36 -2.85 -36.40
C LEU A 12 13.34 -1.66 -36.36
N GLY A 13 14.65 -1.89 -36.22
CA GLY A 13 15.67 -0.84 -36.15
C GLY A 13 15.60 0.02 -34.91
N LEU A 14 15.11 -0.54 -33.78
CA LEU A 14 14.95 0.17 -32.50
C LEU A 14 16.12 -0.06 -31.55
N ASP A 15 17.35 -0.24 -32.08
CA ASP A 15 18.54 -0.51 -31.25
C ASP A 15 18.82 0.59 -30.24
N ALA A 16 18.71 1.86 -30.64
CA ALA A 16 18.87 3.00 -29.70
C ALA A 16 17.82 3.03 -28.55
N ALA A 17 16.64 2.43 -28.77
CA ALA A 17 15.68 2.26 -27.68
C ALA A 17 16.08 1.12 -26.75
N LEU A 18 16.65 0.03 -27.28
CA LEU A 18 17.15 -1.10 -26.47
C LEU A 18 18.30 -0.70 -25.56
N GLU A 19 19.19 0.19 -25.99
CA GLU A 19 20.28 0.73 -25.14
C GLU A 19 19.78 1.45 -23.87
N ARG A 20 18.52 1.89 -23.89
CA ARG A 20 17.86 2.57 -22.75
C ARG A 20 17.12 1.59 -21.82
N VAL A 21 17.03 0.32 -22.18
CA VAL A 21 16.38 -0.70 -21.33
C VAL A 21 17.34 -1.11 -20.22
N ILE A 22 16.99 -0.77 -18.98
CA ILE A 22 17.82 -1.04 -17.79
C ILE A 22 17.27 -2.18 -16.94
N ALA A 23 16.00 -2.55 -17.12
CA ALA A 23 15.35 -3.54 -16.28
C ALA A 23 14.41 -4.46 -17.05
N ILE A 24 14.20 -5.64 -16.49
CA ILE A 24 13.20 -6.62 -16.94
C ILE A 24 12.16 -6.77 -15.84
N VAL A 25 10.89 -6.61 -16.20
CA VAL A 25 9.77 -6.83 -15.28
C VAL A 25 9.57 -8.33 -15.07
N VAL A 26 9.55 -8.76 -13.82
CA VAL A 26 9.33 -10.16 -13.44
C VAL A 26 8.41 -10.27 -12.22
N GLN A 27 7.80 -11.45 -12.09
CA GLN A 27 7.05 -11.85 -10.91
C GLN A 27 7.94 -12.79 -10.10
N PRO A 28 8.53 -12.36 -8.96
CA PRO A 28 9.53 -13.16 -8.24
C PRO A 28 8.91 -14.21 -7.31
N GLY A 29 7.67 -14.64 -7.56
CA GLY A 29 6.93 -15.56 -6.69
C GLY A 29 6.22 -14.88 -5.53
N VAL A 30 6.24 -13.55 -5.45
CA VAL A 30 5.43 -12.79 -4.50
C VAL A 30 4.07 -12.45 -5.12
N GLU A 31 3.03 -12.52 -4.33
CA GLU A 31 1.68 -12.15 -4.75
C GLU A 31 0.82 -11.85 -3.51
N PHE A 32 -0.31 -11.20 -3.72
CA PHE A 32 -1.35 -11.04 -2.71
C PHE A 32 -2.74 -11.03 -3.36
N ASP A 33 -3.72 -11.54 -2.64
CA ASP A 33 -5.13 -11.46 -3.03
C ASP A 33 -5.92 -10.54 -2.09
N HIS A 34 -7.16 -10.87 -1.76
CA HIS A 34 -7.97 -10.08 -0.84
C HIS A 34 -7.58 -10.29 0.63
N THR A 35 -7.05 -11.46 0.98
CA THR A 35 -6.88 -11.94 2.35
C THR A 35 -5.54 -12.59 2.63
N GLN A 36 -4.77 -12.92 1.60
CA GLN A 36 -3.53 -13.68 1.73
C GLN A 36 -2.36 -12.97 1.05
N ILE A 37 -1.16 -13.21 1.57
CA ILE A 37 0.09 -12.71 1.04
C ILE A 37 1.02 -13.89 0.83
N ILE A 38 1.54 -14.05 -0.38
CA ILE A 38 2.60 -15.01 -0.69
C ILE A 38 3.93 -14.27 -0.51
N HIS A 39 4.69 -14.68 0.49
CA HIS A 39 5.96 -14.06 0.81
C HIS A 39 7.10 -14.58 -0.06
N TYR A 40 8.06 -13.71 -0.32
CA TYR A 40 9.25 -14.01 -1.10
C TYR A 40 10.04 -15.20 -0.51
N GLN A 41 10.38 -16.14 -1.39
CA GLN A 41 11.20 -17.31 -1.08
C GLN A 41 12.47 -17.27 -1.92
N PRO A 42 13.63 -16.87 -1.36
CA PRO A 42 14.89 -16.75 -2.11
C PRO A 42 15.30 -18.02 -2.88
N GLN A 43 14.98 -19.19 -2.32
CA GLN A 43 15.33 -20.47 -2.93
C GLN A 43 14.59 -20.69 -4.28
N GLU A 44 13.35 -20.23 -4.38
CA GLU A 44 12.55 -20.36 -5.61
C GLU A 44 13.03 -19.38 -6.70
N ALA A 45 13.57 -18.22 -6.30
CA ALA A 45 14.07 -17.20 -7.21
C ALA A 45 15.55 -17.39 -7.60
N LYS A 46 16.26 -18.38 -7.03
CA LYS A 46 17.70 -18.56 -7.20
C LYS A 46 18.15 -18.61 -8.66
N ALA A 47 17.42 -19.29 -9.53
CA ALA A 47 17.75 -19.39 -10.95
C ALA A 47 17.60 -18.03 -11.67
N LEU A 48 16.58 -17.25 -11.30
CA LEU A 48 16.39 -15.89 -11.83
C LEU A 48 17.54 -14.97 -11.37
N SER A 49 17.87 -15.00 -10.08
CA SER A 49 18.96 -14.22 -9.50
C SER A 49 20.28 -14.50 -10.21
N ALA A 50 20.64 -15.76 -10.36
CA ALA A 50 21.87 -16.15 -11.05
C ALA A 50 21.90 -15.76 -12.53
N TRP A 51 20.75 -15.79 -13.19
CA TRP A 51 20.67 -15.42 -14.61
C TRP A 51 20.91 -13.92 -14.83
N ILE A 52 20.30 -13.04 -14.01
CA ILE A 52 20.38 -11.60 -14.20
C ILE A 52 21.82 -11.08 -13.97
N GLU A 53 22.62 -11.73 -13.11
CA GLU A 53 24.03 -11.40 -12.88
C GLU A 53 24.86 -11.46 -14.16
N SER A 54 24.47 -12.27 -15.14
CA SER A 54 25.15 -12.37 -16.43
C SER A 54 24.75 -11.28 -17.45
N THR A 55 23.90 -10.35 -17.06
CA THR A 55 23.35 -9.31 -17.94
C THR A 55 23.66 -7.90 -17.40
N PRO A 56 23.64 -6.87 -18.26
CA PRO A 56 23.76 -5.47 -17.79
C PRO A 56 22.45 -4.90 -17.21
N MET A 57 21.42 -5.73 -17.03
CA MET A 57 20.09 -5.32 -16.57
C MET A 57 19.85 -5.73 -15.11
N VAL A 58 18.81 -5.15 -14.51
CA VAL A 58 18.28 -5.54 -13.21
C VAL A 58 16.82 -6.00 -13.34
N TYR A 59 16.27 -6.60 -12.28
CA TYR A 59 14.84 -6.90 -12.25
C TYR A 59 14.02 -5.77 -11.65
N GLU A 60 12.82 -5.55 -12.22
CA GLU A 60 11.70 -4.88 -11.60
C GLU A 60 10.71 -5.94 -11.09
N ALA A 61 10.55 -6.02 -9.78
CA ALA A 61 9.61 -6.94 -9.15
C ALA A 61 8.22 -6.30 -8.99
N HIS A 62 7.19 -6.99 -9.46
CA HIS A 62 5.78 -6.62 -9.27
C HIS A 62 5.17 -7.34 -8.06
N SER A 63 3.99 -6.87 -7.61
CA SER A 63 3.23 -7.42 -6.46
C SER A 63 4.02 -7.49 -5.16
N THR A 64 4.97 -6.58 -4.94
CA THR A 64 5.83 -6.59 -3.75
C THR A 64 5.17 -6.01 -2.51
N ASP A 65 3.91 -5.62 -2.58
CA ASP A 65 3.17 -5.07 -1.44
C ASP A 65 3.10 -6.07 -0.28
N TYR A 66 3.03 -5.55 0.94
CA TYR A 66 2.84 -6.32 2.17
C TYR A 66 3.94 -7.32 2.52
N GLN A 67 5.09 -7.26 1.89
CA GLN A 67 6.22 -8.11 2.24
C GLN A 67 6.87 -7.68 3.57
N THR A 68 7.55 -8.62 4.22
CA THR A 68 8.33 -8.28 5.43
C THR A 68 9.58 -7.45 5.06
N ARG A 69 10.13 -6.72 6.03
CA ARG A 69 11.39 -5.97 5.84
C ARG A 69 12.53 -6.88 5.35
N GLN A 70 12.62 -8.10 5.90
CA GLN A 70 13.61 -9.10 5.51
C GLN A 70 13.37 -9.59 4.07
N ALA A 71 12.12 -9.77 3.66
CA ALA A 71 11.78 -10.14 2.29
C ALA A 71 12.19 -9.05 1.29
N TYR A 72 11.95 -7.76 1.60
CA TYR A 72 12.45 -6.66 0.77
C TYR A 72 13.98 -6.66 0.65
N ARG A 73 14.70 -6.88 1.75
CA ARG A 73 16.16 -6.99 1.73
C ARG A 73 16.64 -8.18 0.89
N ALA A 74 15.98 -9.31 0.99
CA ALA A 74 16.29 -10.49 0.21
C ALA A 74 16.05 -10.25 -1.30
N LEU A 75 14.91 -9.61 -1.66
CA LEU A 75 14.63 -9.22 -3.04
C LEU A 75 15.75 -8.34 -3.63
N VAL A 76 16.15 -7.29 -2.91
CA VAL A 76 17.22 -6.39 -3.38
C VAL A 76 18.55 -7.12 -3.50
N ARG A 77 18.92 -7.95 -2.54
CA ARG A 77 20.12 -8.77 -2.59
C ARG A 77 20.11 -9.71 -3.80
N ASP A 78 18.95 -10.25 -4.15
CA ASP A 78 18.78 -11.20 -5.25
C ASP A 78 18.50 -10.48 -6.59
N HIS A 79 18.96 -9.21 -6.71
CA HIS A 79 18.96 -8.34 -7.91
C HIS A 79 17.61 -7.81 -8.38
N PHE A 80 16.57 -7.86 -7.55
CA PHE A 80 15.33 -7.12 -7.79
C PHE A 80 15.50 -5.68 -7.32
N ALA A 81 16.20 -4.88 -8.12
CA ALA A 81 16.62 -3.52 -7.74
C ALA A 81 15.49 -2.49 -7.80
N ILE A 82 14.41 -2.79 -8.53
CA ILE A 82 13.21 -1.96 -8.62
C ILE A 82 12.05 -2.74 -7.99
N LEU A 83 11.52 -2.23 -6.89
CA LEU A 83 10.40 -2.82 -6.18
C LEU A 83 9.14 -1.98 -6.42
N LYS A 84 8.15 -2.52 -7.12
CA LYS A 84 6.91 -1.82 -7.42
C LYS A 84 5.95 -1.90 -6.25
N VAL A 85 5.67 -0.76 -5.65
CA VAL A 85 4.65 -0.60 -4.60
C VAL A 85 3.32 -0.17 -5.24
N GLY A 86 2.22 -0.72 -4.76
CA GLY A 86 0.88 -0.45 -5.26
C GLY A 86 -0.11 -0.16 -4.13
N PRO A 87 -1.10 -1.05 -3.90
CA PRO A 87 -2.18 -0.80 -2.95
C PRO A 87 -1.75 -0.61 -1.50
N ALA A 88 -0.58 -1.09 -1.06
CA ALA A 88 -0.15 -0.95 0.33
C ALA A 88 -0.14 0.50 0.84
N LEU A 89 0.19 1.47 -0.01
CA LEU A 89 0.17 2.89 0.37
C LEU A 89 -1.25 3.41 0.60
N THR A 90 -2.18 3.08 -0.29
CA THR A 90 -3.58 3.50 -0.15
C THR A 90 -4.32 2.68 0.91
N PHE A 91 -3.89 1.45 1.13
CA PHE A 91 -4.35 0.62 2.24
C PHE A 91 -3.94 1.23 3.59
N ALA A 92 -2.71 1.69 3.74
CA ALA A 92 -2.26 2.41 4.93
C ALA A 92 -3.02 3.73 5.15
N LEU A 93 -3.32 4.46 4.08
CA LEU A 93 -4.21 5.64 4.12
C LEU A 93 -5.60 5.25 4.67
N ARG A 94 -6.20 4.19 4.13
CA ARG A 94 -7.50 3.70 4.60
C ARG A 94 -7.45 3.30 6.07
N GLU A 95 -6.42 2.54 6.49
CA GLU A 95 -6.26 2.16 7.90
C GLU A 95 -6.19 3.38 8.82
N ALA A 96 -5.45 4.42 8.43
CA ALA A 96 -5.36 5.66 9.18
C ALA A 96 -6.71 6.37 9.30
N ILE A 97 -7.43 6.52 8.18
CA ILE A 97 -8.75 7.15 8.15
C ILE A 97 -9.74 6.37 9.00
N PHE A 98 -9.75 5.05 8.93
CA PHE A 98 -10.65 4.20 9.74
C PHE A 98 -10.30 4.26 11.23
N ALA A 99 -9.02 4.27 11.59
CA ALA A 99 -8.59 4.47 12.97
C ALA A 99 -9.05 5.83 13.52
N LEU A 100 -8.88 6.90 12.74
CA LEU A 100 -9.36 8.23 13.10
C LEU A 100 -10.89 8.29 13.20
N ALA A 101 -11.63 7.60 12.34
CA ALA A 101 -13.09 7.50 12.43
C ALA A 101 -13.55 6.82 13.74
N GLN A 102 -12.83 5.79 14.20
CA GLN A 102 -13.10 5.19 15.52
C GLN A 102 -12.82 6.19 16.66
N MET A 103 -11.72 6.95 16.57
CA MET A 103 -11.44 8.00 17.57
C MET A 103 -12.50 9.11 17.55
N GLU A 104 -13.01 9.49 16.37
CA GLU A 104 -14.12 10.44 16.24
C GLU A 104 -15.37 9.93 16.93
N ASN A 105 -15.68 8.65 16.84
CA ASN A 105 -16.84 8.05 17.49
C ASN A 105 -16.80 8.15 19.02
N GLU A 106 -15.61 8.21 19.62
CA GLU A 106 -15.45 8.39 21.06
C GLU A 106 -15.51 9.86 21.50
N LEU A 107 -15.17 10.80 20.63
CA LEU A 107 -14.97 12.21 21.00
C LEU A 107 -16.11 13.11 20.55
N ILE A 108 -16.82 12.79 19.49
CA ILE A 108 -17.76 13.68 18.81
C ILE A 108 -19.19 13.14 18.92
N ALA A 109 -20.12 14.02 19.23
CA ALA A 109 -21.56 13.68 19.29
C ALA A 109 -22.07 13.12 17.94
N PRO A 110 -22.93 12.09 17.93
CA PRO A 110 -23.33 11.37 16.72
C PRO A 110 -23.81 12.25 15.57
N GLU A 111 -24.53 13.32 15.87
CA GLU A 111 -25.08 14.27 14.88
C GLU A 111 -24.00 15.13 14.20
N SER A 112 -22.84 15.25 14.82
CA SER A 112 -21.72 16.06 14.33
C SER A 112 -20.63 15.25 13.65
N ARG A 113 -20.66 13.91 13.72
CA ARG A 113 -19.66 13.02 13.13
C ARG A 113 -19.54 13.14 11.61
N SER A 114 -18.39 12.81 11.10
CA SER A 114 -18.13 12.73 9.66
C SER A 114 -18.86 11.60 8.96
N ARG A 115 -19.06 10.49 9.67
CA ARG A 115 -19.66 9.24 9.17
C ARG A 115 -18.89 8.70 7.92
N VAL A 116 -17.57 8.83 7.93
CA VAL A 116 -16.76 8.53 6.74
C VAL A 116 -16.89 7.08 6.28
N MET A 117 -16.99 6.12 7.21
CA MET A 117 -17.14 4.70 6.85
C MET A 117 -18.48 4.43 6.18
N GLU A 118 -19.58 4.97 6.72
CA GLU A 118 -20.90 4.83 6.13
C GLU A 118 -21.02 5.53 4.78
N VAL A 119 -20.38 6.69 4.62
CA VAL A 119 -20.35 7.40 3.33
C VAL A 119 -19.58 6.60 2.28
N ILE A 120 -18.49 5.93 2.67
CA ILE A 120 -17.74 5.01 1.79
C ILE A 120 -18.64 3.85 1.36
N ASP A 121 -19.32 3.20 2.30
CA ASP A 121 -20.25 2.10 1.99
C ASP A 121 -21.34 2.53 1.03
N GLU A 122 -22.01 3.64 1.29
CA GLU A 122 -23.06 4.16 0.43
C GLU A 122 -22.53 4.42 -1.00
N VAL A 123 -21.38 5.07 -1.13
CA VAL A 123 -20.80 5.38 -2.44
C VAL A 123 -20.38 4.11 -3.17
N MET A 124 -19.67 3.21 -2.52
CA MET A 124 -19.18 1.98 -3.16
C MET A 124 -20.33 1.04 -3.56
N LEU A 125 -21.39 0.95 -2.75
CA LEU A 125 -22.56 0.13 -3.06
C LEU A 125 -23.40 0.71 -4.21
N ASN A 126 -23.52 2.03 -4.29
CA ASN A 126 -24.24 2.70 -5.38
C ASN A 126 -23.44 2.73 -6.69
N GLU A 127 -22.13 2.75 -6.62
CA GLU A 127 -21.21 2.81 -7.77
C GLU A 127 -20.27 1.59 -7.82
N PRO A 128 -20.76 0.35 -8.04
CA PRO A 128 -19.99 -0.87 -7.84
C PRO A 128 -18.96 -1.16 -8.94
N GLY A 129 -18.78 -0.26 -9.90
CA GLY A 129 -17.99 -0.49 -11.12
C GLY A 129 -16.52 -0.86 -10.87
N TYR A 130 -15.91 -0.36 -9.79
CA TYR A 130 -14.51 -0.62 -9.50
C TYR A 130 -14.25 -1.84 -8.62
N TRP A 131 -15.26 -2.42 -7.95
CA TRP A 131 -15.05 -3.54 -7.03
C TRP A 131 -15.84 -4.81 -7.35
N LYS A 132 -17.11 -4.70 -7.81
CA LYS A 132 -18.07 -5.82 -7.87
C LYS A 132 -17.56 -7.06 -8.62
N LYS A 133 -16.83 -6.89 -9.72
CA LYS A 133 -16.30 -8.02 -10.52
C LYS A 133 -14.99 -8.62 -9.98
N TYR A 134 -14.43 -8.04 -8.92
CA TYR A 134 -13.13 -8.42 -8.38
C TYR A 134 -13.23 -9.01 -6.99
N TYR A 135 -14.16 -8.50 -6.16
CA TYR A 135 -14.35 -8.98 -4.79
C TYR A 135 -15.07 -10.32 -4.75
N ARG A 136 -14.95 -10.99 -3.64
CA ARG A 136 -15.52 -12.32 -3.45
C ARG A 136 -17.05 -12.28 -3.61
N PRO A 137 -17.67 -13.35 -4.17
CA PRO A 137 -19.03 -13.28 -4.70
C PRO A 137 -20.13 -13.24 -3.66
N THR A 138 -19.88 -13.71 -2.43
CA THR A 138 -20.92 -13.68 -1.38
C THR A 138 -21.02 -12.29 -0.78
N TRP A 139 -22.25 -11.86 -0.43
CA TRP A 139 -22.49 -10.55 0.14
C TRP A 139 -21.64 -10.29 1.39
N SER A 140 -21.57 -11.21 2.33
CA SER A 140 -20.80 -11.06 3.55
C SER A 140 -19.29 -10.90 3.30
N GLN A 141 -18.76 -11.65 2.36
CA GLN A 141 -17.34 -11.52 1.95
C GLN A 141 -17.08 -10.19 1.25
N ALA A 142 -17.98 -9.78 0.34
CA ALA A 142 -17.85 -8.51 -0.35
C ALA A 142 -17.87 -7.31 0.62
N MET A 143 -18.70 -7.35 1.67
CA MET A 143 -18.72 -6.30 2.70
C MET A 143 -17.41 -6.23 3.49
N VAL A 144 -16.81 -7.36 3.81
CA VAL A 144 -15.46 -7.38 4.41
C VAL A 144 -14.42 -6.85 3.42
N ASP A 145 -14.50 -7.25 2.15
CA ASP A 145 -13.55 -6.85 1.12
C ASP A 145 -13.59 -5.34 0.82
N ILE A 146 -14.79 -4.72 0.89
CA ILE A 146 -14.94 -3.25 0.72
C ILE A 146 -14.02 -2.52 1.70
N HIS A 147 -13.96 -2.97 2.96
CA HIS A 147 -13.19 -2.30 3.99
C HIS A 147 -11.76 -2.83 4.15
N PHE A 148 -11.52 -4.14 3.93
CA PHE A 148 -10.32 -4.80 4.44
C PHE A 148 -9.54 -5.60 3.40
N SER A 149 -9.98 -5.62 2.13
CA SER A 149 -9.22 -6.32 1.09
C SER A 149 -7.84 -5.71 0.88
N LEU A 150 -6.80 -6.55 0.83
CA LEU A 150 -5.44 -6.13 0.49
C LEU A 150 -5.34 -5.54 -0.92
N SER A 151 -6.27 -5.88 -1.84
CA SER A 151 -6.32 -5.24 -3.15
C SER A 151 -6.81 -3.79 -3.11
N ASP A 152 -7.36 -3.34 -1.98
CA ASP A 152 -7.69 -1.95 -1.63
C ASP A 152 -8.40 -1.18 -2.76
N ARG A 153 -9.55 -1.69 -3.20
CA ARG A 153 -10.29 -1.04 -4.29
C ARG A 153 -10.99 0.25 -3.89
N ILE A 154 -11.10 0.53 -2.61
CA ILE A 154 -11.53 1.82 -2.08
C ILE A 154 -10.68 2.98 -2.63
N ARG A 155 -9.42 2.71 -3.02
CA ARG A 155 -8.51 3.70 -3.60
C ARG A 155 -9.10 4.44 -4.82
N TYR A 156 -9.98 3.82 -5.57
CA TYR A 156 -10.63 4.43 -6.73
C TYR A 156 -11.74 5.40 -6.37
N TYR A 157 -12.18 5.38 -5.10
CA TYR A 157 -13.31 6.18 -4.60
C TYR A 157 -12.86 7.38 -3.75
N TRP A 158 -11.59 7.44 -3.29
CA TRP A 158 -11.11 8.61 -2.54
C TRP A 158 -11.35 9.95 -3.24
N PRO A 159 -11.29 10.09 -4.59
CA PRO A 159 -11.62 11.35 -5.27
C PRO A 159 -13.11 11.70 -5.28
N HIS A 160 -14.00 10.79 -4.88
CA HIS A 160 -15.45 11.03 -4.90
C HIS A 160 -15.82 12.20 -3.95
N PRO A 161 -16.62 13.20 -4.42
CA PRO A 161 -16.88 14.43 -3.65
C PRO A 161 -17.42 14.19 -2.25
N ARG A 162 -18.36 13.25 -2.10
CA ARG A 162 -18.95 12.91 -0.79
C ARG A 162 -17.92 12.33 0.17
N ILE A 163 -17.04 11.47 -0.30
CA ILE A 163 -15.98 10.87 0.53
C ILE A 163 -14.96 11.94 0.93
N ARG A 164 -14.51 12.78 0.00
CA ARG A 164 -13.62 13.90 0.31
C ARG A 164 -14.18 14.80 1.38
N GLN A 165 -15.42 15.25 1.22
CA GLN A 165 -16.11 16.11 2.20
C GLN A 165 -16.20 15.43 3.57
N SER A 166 -16.48 14.14 3.63
CA SER A 166 -16.54 13.37 4.87
C SER A 166 -15.17 13.26 5.54
N VAL A 167 -14.10 13.01 4.79
CA VAL A 167 -12.71 12.99 5.30
C VAL A 167 -12.29 14.37 5.79
N GLU A 168 -12.59 15.44 5.07
CA GLU A 168 -12.32 16.81 5.49
C GLU A 168 -13.01 17.14 6.82
N LYS A 169 -14.27 16.71 6.97
CA LYS A 169 -15.03 16.87 8.22
C LYS A 169 -14.40 16.06 9.37
N LEU A 170 -14.01 14.81 9.12
CA LEU A 170 -13.31 13.97 10.10
C LEU A 170 -12.06 14.67 10.65
N ILE A 171 -11.22 15.15 9.74
CA ILE A 171 -9.97 15.83 10.10
C ILE A 171 -10.25 17.10 10.91
N ALA A 172 -11.20 17.92 10.48
CA ALA A 172 -11.59 19.14 11.19
C ALA A 172 -12.08 18.83 12.61
N ASN A 173 -13.02 17.89 12.77
CA ASN A 173 -13.55 17.47 14.06
C ASN A 173 -12.44 17.03 15.02
N LEU A 174 -11.48 16.23 14.57
CA LEU A 174 -10.42 15.71 15.40
C LEU A 174 -9.31 16.73 15.69
N THR A 175 -9.07 17.67 14.79
CA THR A 175 -8.18 18.81 15.04
C THR A 175 -8.72 19.69 16.16
N ASP A 176 -10.01 20.00 16.13
CA ASP A 176 -10.68 20.83 17.13
C ASP A 176 -10.77 20.13 18.50
N ALA A 177 -11.10 18.83 18.50
CA ALA A 177 -11.26 18.04 19.72
C ALA A 177 -9.94 17.72 20.43
N LYS A 178 -8.80 17.76 19.73
CA LYS A 178 -7.46 17.36 20.18
C LYS A 178 -7.42 15.90 20.63
N LEU A 179 -6.74 15.08 19.90
CA LEU A 179 -6.68 13.62 20.11
C LEU A 179 -6.02 13.23 21.44
N PRO A 180 -6.73 12.56 22.37
CA PRO A 180 -6.12 12.01 23.56
C PRO A 180 -5.12 10.89 23.24
N LEU A 181 -3.98 10.87 23.92
CA LEU A 181 -2.94 9.86 23.72
C LEU A 181 -3.45 8.42 23.89
N GLY A 182 -4.40 8.18 24.80
CA GLY A 182 -5.00 6.87 25.00
C GLY A 182 -5.74 6.34 23.79
N LEU A 183 -6.42 7.19 23.02
CA LEU A 183 -7.08 6.79 21.76
C LEU A 183 -6.04 6.51 20.68
N ILE A 184 -5.00 7.33 20.57
CA ILE A 184 -3.92 7.07 19.62
C ILE A 184 -3.21 5.75 19.96
N SER A 185 -2.94 5.48 21.22
CA SER A 185 -2.38 4.20 21.69
C SER A 185 -3.25 3.01 21.28
N GLN A 186 -4.57 3.13 21.43
CA GLN A 186 -5.51 2.06 21.11
C GLN A 186 -5.59 1.77 19.60
N TYR A 187 -5.70 2.81 18.76
CA TYR A 187 -6.02 2.67 17.35
C TYR A 187 -4.83 2.84 16.41
N MET A 188 -3.75 3.47 16.86
CA MET A 188 -2.52 3.73 16.10
C MET A 188 -1.26 3.53 16.97
N PRO A 189 -1.01 2.31 17.47
CA PRO A 189 0.03 2.05 18.48
C PRO A 189 1.45 2.38 17.99
N VAL A 190 1.76 2.21 16.73
CA VAL A 190 3.06 2.56 16.14
C VAL A 190 3.27 4.08 16.15
N GLN A 191 2.23 4.85 15.82
CA GLN A 191 2.27 6.31 15.86
C GLN A 191 2.34 6.82 17.29
N PHE A 192 1.67 6.14 18.23
CA PHE A 192 1.78 6.45 19.66
C PHE A 192 3.22 6.29 20.19
N GLU A 193 3.95 5.25 19.77
CA GLU A 193 5.36 5.07 20.14
C GLU A 193 6.20 6.27 19.67
N ARG A 194 6.02 6.72 18.43
CA ARG A 194 6.74 7.90 17.89
C ARG A 194 6.36 9.21 18.57
N LEU A 195 5.10 9.37 18.95
CA LEU A 195 4.68 10.51 19.77
C LEU A 195 5.42 10.51 21.11
N SER A 196 5.57 9.35 21.74
CA SER A 196 6.28 9.21 23.00
C SER A 196 7.78 9.52 22.90
N LEU A 197 8.36 9.33 21.69
CA LEU A 197 9.74 9.68 21.38
C LEU A 197 9.91 11.13 20.88
N ASN A 198 8.84 11.93 20.82
CA ASN A 198 8.80 13.27 20.24
C ASN A 198 9.21 13.33 18.74
N GLU A 199 9.02 12.24 18.01
CA GLU A 199 9.29 12.14 16.57
C GLU A 199 8.06 12.50 15.71
N LEU A 200 6.89 12.62 16.33
CA LEU A 200 5.61 12.87 15.67
C LEU A 200 4.77 13.81 16.55
N ASN A 201 3.81 14.52 15.98
CA ASN A 201 2.78 15.25 16.71
C ASN A 201 1.41 14.57 16.55
N ALA A 202 0.47 14.87 17.46
CA ALA A 202 -0.84 14.22 17.52
C ALA A 202 -1.88 14.82 16.55
N GLU A 203 -1.43 15.52 15.52
CA GLU A 203 -2.32 16.10 14.52
C GLU A 203 -2.82 15.02 13.54
N PRO A 204 -4.13 14.99 13.17
CA PRO A 204 -4.68 13.97 12.29
C PRO A 204 -3.91 13.78 10.98
N HIS A 205 -3.52 14.86 10.31
CA HIS A 205 -2.71 14.79 9.09
C HIS A 205 -1.33 14.15 9.32
N ALA A 206 -0.67 14.49 10.42
CA ALA A 206 0.64 13.92 10.75
C ALA A 206 0.54 12.41 11.01
N LEU A 207 -0.50 11.96 11.72
CA LEU A 207 -0.77 10.55 11.97
C LEU A 207 -1.03 9.78 10.67
N ILE A 208 -1.83 10.35 9.75
CA ILE A 208 -2.10 9.74 8.42
C ILE A 208 -0.80 9.59 7.63
N LEU A 209 -0.03 10.66 7.52
CA LEU A 209 1.24 10.66 6.76
C LEU A 209 2.24 9.67 7.35
N ASP A 210 2.38 9.64 8.66
CA ASP A 210 3.30 8.71 9.32
C ASP A 210 2.89 7.25 9.11
N LYS A 211 1.59 6.93 9.15
CA LYS A 211 1.07 5.61 8.86
C LYS A 211 1.41 5.16 7.42
N ILE A 212 1.29 6.05 6.43
CA ILE A 212 1.69 5.78 5.05
C ILE A 212 3.21 5.61 4.95
N GLN A 213 3.97 6.44 5.65
CA GLN A 213 5.43 6.36 5.68
C GLN A 213 5.95 5.04 6.27
N ASP A 214 5.19 4.34 7.11
CA ASP A 214 5.58 3.02 7.62
C ASP A 214 5.79 2.01 6.50
N VAL A 215 4.95 2.04 5.47
CA VAL A 215 5.13 1.23 4.26
C VAL A 215 6.45 1.57 3.59
N LEU A 216 6.72 2.85 3.38
CA LEU A 216 7.96 3.31 2.73
C LEU A 216 9.22 3.00 3.56
N ARG A 217 9.13 3.06 4.90
CA ARG A 217 10.23 2.64 5.79
C ARG A 217 10.60 1.17 5.63
N ALA A 218 9.60 0.30 5.39
CA ALA A 218 9.86 -1.11 5.11
C ALA A 218 10.61 -1.31 3.80
N TYR A 219 10.22 -0.61 2.73
CA TYR A 219 10.95 -0.61 1.45
C TYR A 219 12.35 -0.01 1.61
N ARG A 220 12.48 1.14 2.27
CA ARG A 220 13.78 1.78 2.53
C ARG A 220 14.74 0.84 3.26
N TYR A 221 14.25 0.12 4.27
CA TYR A 221 15.06 -0.87 4.99
C TYR A 221 15.60 -1.95 4.02
N GLY A 222 14.79 -2.43 3.08
CA GLY A 222 15.23 -3.40 2.07
C GLY A 222 16.31 -2.84 1.14
N CYS A 223 16.20 -1.57 0.77
CA CYS A 223 17.09 -0.89 -0.18
C CYS A 223 18.35 -0.28 0.47
N SER A 224 18.42 -0.21 1.80
CA SER A 224 19.58 0.35 2.48
C SER A 224 20.74 -0.65 2.51
N SER A 225 21.97 -0.15 2.23
CA SER A 225 23.21 -0.92 2.34
C SER A 225 23.71 -1.06 3.78
N GLU A 226 23.04 -0.46 4.75
CA GLU A 226 23.43 -0.56 6.15
C GLU A 226 23.22 -1.99 6.64
N THR A 227 24.33 -2.68 6.89
CA THR A 227 24.39 -3.92 7.68
C THR A 227 23.90 -3.61 9.09
N ALA A 228 22.85 -4.34 9.53
CA ALA A 228 22.42 -4.33 10.92
C ALA A 228 23.48 -4.93 11.83
#